data_065e3563dd7362f47307b3d7a285633d
#
_entry.id   065e3563dd7362f47307b3d7a285633d
#
_cell.length_a   1.000
_cell.length_b   1.000
_cell.length_c   1.000
_cell.angle_alpha   90.00
_cell.angle_beta   90.00
_cell.angle_gamma   90.00
#
_symmetry.space_group_name_H-M   'P 1'
#
loop_
_entity.id
_entity.type
_entity.pdbx_description
1 polymer ?
#
loop_
_entity_poly.entity_id
_entity_poly.type
_entity_poly.pdbx_seq_one_letter_code
_entity_poly.pdbx_strand_id
1 'polypeptide(L)'
;KFRKGLYPLRAVDKHDAEEALKTVSRWQDAFLQRYGSRIVYAADELYLKAGQPLPPPEAYENFPQLENGIGMMALFGQQFQQGLKGLGTGRQTSRRVSVATGTAACRFIESLVRTVEEKVPGLKVQVFPITNNFFGQTIDVAGLITGGDLMEQLQGKDLGARLIIPRS
;
A
#
# COMPACT_ATOMS: atom_id res chain seq x y z
N LYS A 1 -6.19 -23.75 0.38
CA LYS A 1 -5.35 -24.97 0.20
C LYS A 1 -4.93 -25.57 1.56
N PHE A 2 -4.55 -24.73 2.52
CA PHE A 2 -4.12 -25.15 3.87
C PHE A 2 -5.25 -25.24 4.90
N ARG A 3 -6.49 -25.02 4.49
CA ARG A 3 -7.67 -25.00 5.38
C ARG A 3 -8.65 -26.18 5.14
N LYS A 4 -8.19 -27.21 4.45
CA LYS A 4 -9.03 -28.39 4.20
C LYS A 4 -9.42 -29.05 5.55
N GLY A 5 -10.71 -29.22 5.77
CA GLY A 5 -11.25 -29.77 7.02
C GLY A 5 -11.40 -28.76 8.18
N LEU A 6 -11.02 -27.50 8.00
CA LEU A 6 -11.28 -26.44 8.98
C LEU A 6 -12.58 -25.70 8.67
N TYR A 7 -13.11 -24.99 9.68
CA TYR A 7 -14.28 -24.14 9.51
C TYR A 7 -14.07 -23.15 8.37
N PRO A 8 -15.03 -23.04 7.42
CA PRO A 8 -14.91 -22.12 6.31
C PRO A 8 -14.96 -20.68 6.81
N LEU A 9 -13.90 -19.91 6.52
CA LEU A 9 -13.86 -18.48 6.78
C LEU A 9 -14.10 -17.72 5.47
N ARG A 10 -14.94 -16.71 5.50
CA ARG A 10 -15.03 -15.73 4.42
C ARG A 10 -13.98 -14.62 4.62
N ALA A 11 -13.55 -14.02 3.54
CA ALA A 11 -12.70 -12.83 3.61
C ALA A 11 -13.52 -11.64 4.14
N VAL A 12 -12.82 -10.71 4.79
CA VAL A 12 -13.39 -9.41 5.18
C VAL A 12 -13.81 -8.66 3.92
N ASP A 13 -15.06 -8.28 3.82
CA ASP A 13 -15.59 -7.47 2.73
C ASP A 13 -15.61 -5.97 3.08
N LYS A 14 -16.14 -5.15 2.16
CA LYS A 14 -16.20 -3.71 2.34
C LYS A 14 -17.03 -3.31 3.57
N HIS A 15 -18.19 -3.96 3.76
CA HIS A 15 -19.08 -3.65 4.89
C HIS A 15 -18.43 -3.99 6.23
N ASP A 16 -17.79 -5.16 6.33
CA ASP A 16 -17.05 -5.56 7.53
C ASP A 16 -15.94 -4.55 7.86
N ALA A 17 -15.21 -4.09 6.83
CA ALA A 17 -14.14 -3.12 7.00
C ALA A 17 -14.68 -1.77 7.50
N GLU A 18 -15.79 -1.29 6.94
CA GLU A 18 -16.45 -0.05 7.39
C GLU A 18 -16.89 -0.14 8.85
N GLU A 19 -17.51 -1.25 9.28
CA GLU A 19 -17.94 -1.46 10.66
C GLU A 19 -16.76 -1.57 11.64
N ALA A 20 -15.68 -2.25 11.22
CA ALA A 20 -14.45 -2.32 12.00
C ALA A 20 -13.84 -0.92 12.19
N LEU A 21 -13.75 -0.11 11.12
CA LEU A 21 -13.22 1.24 11.18
C LEU A 21 -14.05 2.16 12.08
N LYS A 22 -15.39 2.09 12.03
CA LYS A 22 -16.28 2.82 12.96
C LYS A 22 -16.00 2.45 14.40
N THR A 23 -15.82 1.15 14.66
CA THR A 23 -15.53 0.65 16.01
C THR A 23 -14.18 1.15 16.51
N VAL A 24 -13.12 1.05 15.68
CA VAL A 24 -11.78 1.55 16.01
C VAL A 24 -11.81 3.05 16.27
N SER A 25 -12.45 3.85 15.39
CA SER A 25 -12.53 5.30 15.54
C SER A 25 -13.18 5.69 16.88
N ARG A 26 -14.29 5.06 17.25
CA ARG A 26 -14.95 5.30 18.54
C ARG A 26 -14.03 5.04 19.74
N TRP A 27 -13.25 3.95 19.69
CA TRP A 27 -12.31 3.63 20.76
C TRP A 27 -11.10 4.56 20.76
N GLN A 28 -10.62 4.97 19.59
CA GLN A 28 -9.54 5.96 19.47
C GLN A 28 -9.93 7.29 20.13
N ASP A 29 -11.15 7.77 19.89
CA ASP A 29 -11.65 9.02 20.49
C ASP A 29 -11.74 8.89 22.01
N ALA A 30 -12.30 7.78 22.51
CA ALA A 30 -12.42 7.53 23.94
C ALA A 30 -11.06 7.41 24.64
N PHE A 31 -10.10 6.70 24.03
CA PHE A 31 -8.76 6.54 24.60
C PHE A 31 -7.93 7.80 24.51
N LEU A 32 -8.04 8.55 23.42
CA LEU A 32 -7.37 9.85 23.30
C LEU A 32 -7.82 10.82 24.39
N GLN A 33 -9.13 10.88 24.67
CA GLN A 33 -9.68 11.71 25.75
C GLN A 33 -9.21 11.25 27.14
N ARG A 34 -9.17 9.94 27.37
CA ARG A 34 -8.86 9.38 28.69
C ARG A 34 -7.38 9.27 28.99
N TYR A 35 -6.58 8.96 27.99
CA TYR A 35 -5.17 8.59 28.16
C TYR A 35 -4.21 9.47 27.37
N GLY A 36 -4.70 10.38 26.53
CA GLY A 36 -3.85 11.20 25.65
C GLY A 36 -3.21 10.41 24.50
N SER A 37 -3.66 9.18 24.24
CA SER A 37 -3.17 8.31 23.15
C SER A 37 -4.33 7.48 22.60
N ARG A 38 -4.27 7.16 21.30
CA ARG A 38 -5.31 6.38 20.62
C ARG A 38 -5.32 4.90 21.02
N ILE A 39 -4.18 4.33 21.38
CA ILE A 39 -3.96 2.95 21.84
C ILE A 39 -4.33 1.88 20.80
N VAL A 40 -5.49 1.99 20.13
CA VAL A 40 -5.98 1.03 19.12
C VAL A 40 -5.85 1.63 17.73
N TYR A 41 -5.51 0.80 16.75
CA TYR A 41 -5.34 1.22 15.36
C TYR A 41 -5.88 0.15 14.41
N ALA A 42 -6.38 0.58 13.27
CA ALA A 42 -6.77 -0.31 12.18
C ALA A 42 -5.62 -0.50 11.20
N ALA A 43 -5.48 -1.71 10.67
CA ALA A 43 -4.55 -1.97 9.59
C ALA A 43 -4.94 -1.18 8.32
N ASP A 44 -3.94 -0.77 7.54
CA ASP A 44 -4.12 -0.02 6.29
C ASP A 44 -5.06 -0.77 5.32
N GLU A 45 -5.02 -2.10 5.32
CA GLU A 45 -5.90 -2.96 4.52
C GLU A 45 -7.39 -2.68 4.76
N LEU A 46 -7.80 -2.38 5.99
CA LEU A 46 -9.21 -2.09 6.29
C LEU A 46 -9.66 -0.79 5.63
N TYR A 47 -8.82 0.24 5.60
CA TYR A 47 -9.11 1.48 4.88
C TYR A 47 -9.21 1.25 3.38
N LEU A 48 -8.30 0.45 2.81
CA LEU A 48 -8.32 0.09 1.40
C LEU A 48 -9.60 -0.67 1.03
N LYS A 49 -9.99 -1.67 1.82
CA LYS A 49 -11.22 -2.46 1.61
C LYS A 49 -12.49 -1.63 1.77
N ALA A 50 -12.52 -0.73 2.73
CA ALA A 50 -13.64 0.21 2.93
C ALA A 50 -13.71 1.29 1.85
N GLY A 51 -12.64 1.48 1.06
CA GLY A 51 -12.53 2.59 0.13
C GLY A 51 -12.46 3.95 0.83
N GLN A 52 -11.94 3.97 2.05
CA GLN A 52 -11.77 5.19 2.86
C GLN A 52 -10.34 5.70 2.76
N PRO A 53 -10.12 7.02 2.89
CA PRO A 53 -8.79 7.58 2.95
C PRO A 53 -8.06 7.11 4.20
N LEU A 54 -6.74 6.90 4.06
CA LEU A 54 -5.88 6.63 5.20
C LEU A 54 -5.84 7.82 6.15
N PRO A 55 -5.77 7.59 7.47
CA PRO A 55 -5.49 8.66 8.42
C PRO A 55 -4.18 9.39 8.10
N PRO A 56 -4.06 10.66 8.46
CA PRO A 56 -2.81 11.39 8.28
C PRO A 56 -1.70 10.83 9.19
N PRO A 57 -0.42 11.02 8.86
CA PRO A 57 0.71 10.46 9.62
C PRO A 57 0.66 10.72 11.13
N GLU A 58 0.19 11.90 11.52
CA GLU A 58 0.08 12.33 12.92
C GLU A 58 -0.91 11.48 13.75
N ALA A 59 -1.88 10.86 13.08
CA ALA A 59 -2.85 9.99 13.73
C ALA A 59 -2.24 8.68 14.24
N TYR A 60 -1.07 8.30 13.74
CA TYR A 60 -0.40 7.05 14.10
C TYR A 60 0.60 7.16 15.26
N GLU A 61 0.75 8.34 15.88
CA GLU A 61 1.55 8.52 17.10
C GLU A 61 2.95 7.89 17.05
N ASN A 62 3.76 8.27 16.04
CA ASN A 62 5.09 7.71 15.75
C ASN A 62 5.10 6.26 15.23
N PHE A 63 4.00 5.77 14.71
CA PHE A 63 3.91 4.48 14.01
C PHE A 63 4.35 3.27 14.86
N PRO A 64 3.75 3.03 16.02
CA PRO A 64 4.19 1.98 16.94
C PRO A 64 3.95 0.56 16.43
N GLN A 65 3.18 0.37 15.36
CA GLN A 65 2.75 -0.95 14.87
C GLN A 65 2.94 -1.15 13.36
N LEU A 66 3.99 -0.58 12.79
CA LEU A 66 4.28 -0.71 11.34
C LEU A 66 4.37 -2.17 10.89
N GLU A 67 4.97 -3.04 11.70
CA GLU A 67 5.13 -4.47 11.40
C GLU A 67 3.78 -5.20 11.25
N ASN A 68 2.72 -4.64 11.82
CA ASN A 68 1.35 -5.15 11.71
C ASN A 68 0.57 -4.54 10.53
N GLY A 69 1.25 -3.84 9.62
CA GLY A 69 0.60 -3.16 8.47
C GLY A 69 -0.25 -1.96 8.86
N ILE A 70 0.11 -1.29 9.96
CA ILE A 70 -0.63 -0.12 10.49
C ILE A 70 0.17 1.15 10.24
N GLY A 71 -0.36 2.04 9.40
CA GLY A 71 0.26 3.32 9.05
C GLY A 71 1.46 3.20 8.10
N MET A 72 1.72 2.03 7.55
CA MET A 72 2.82 1.81 6.62
C MET A 72 2.68 2.64 5.36
N MET A 73 1.48 2.72 4.79
CA MET A 73 1.20 3.51 3.60
C MET A 73 1.27 5.01 3.89
N ALA A 74 0.81 5.45 5.05
CA ALA A 74 0.89 6.85 5.45
C ALA A 74 2.35 7.29 5.64
N LEU A 75 3.18 6.47 6.30
CA LEU A 75 4.61 6.73 6.45
C LEU A 75 5.33 6.74 5.09
N PHE A 76 5.03 5.78 4.23
CA PHE A 76 5.59 5.73 2.88
C PHE A 76 5.24 6.98 2.08
N GLY A 77 3.97 7.43 2.12
CA GLY A 77 3.54 8.66 1.48
C GLY A 77 4.27 9.89 2.02
N GLN A 78 4.47 9.98 3.33
CA GLN A 78 5.23 11.05 3.97
C GLN A 78 6.70 11.07 3.51
N GLN A 79 7.37 9.91 3.53
CA GLN A 79 8.75 9.78 3.06
C GLN A 79 8.89 10.09 1.57
N PHE A 80 7.92 9.65 0.75
CA PHE A 80 7.86 9.98 -0.67
C PHE A 80 7.77 11.50 -0.89
N GLN A 81 6.88 12.20 -0.18
CA GLN A 81 6.75 13.65 -0.28
C GLN A 81 8.03 14.39 0.16
N GLN A 82 8.70 13.88 1.20
CA GLN A 82 10.01 14.42 1.61
C GLN A 82 11.07 14.23 0.50
N GLY A 83 11.12 13.04 -0.09
CA GLY A 83 12.00 12.75 -1.22
C GLY A 83 11.73 13.65 -2.43
N LEU A 84 10.45 13.90 -2.72
CA LEU A 84 10.06 14.84 -3.80
C LEU A 84 10.52 16.27 -3.55
N LYS A 85 10.50 16.75 -2.32
CA LYS A 85 11.01 18.10 -1.98
C LYS A 85 12.51 18.22 -2.26
N GLY A 86 13.26 17.14 -2.07
CA GLY A 86 14.70 17.07 -2.38
C GLY A 86 15.05 16.97 -3.87
N LEU A 87 14.07 16.71 -4.74
CA LEU A 87 14.29 16.74 -6.18
C LEU A 87 14.37 18.20 -6.66
N GLY A 88 15.55 18.57 -7.14
CA GLY A 88 15.77 19.92 -7.75
C GLY A 88 14.79 20.17 -8.90
N THR A 89 14.45 21.45 -9.10
CA THR A 89 13.65 21.90 -10.24
C THR A 89 14.47 21.78 -11.54
N GLY A 90 13.79 21.49 -12.67
CA GLY A 90 14.42 21.46 -13.99
C GLY A 90 15.03 20.13 -14.41
N ARG A 91 14.91 19.06 -13.63
CA ARG A 91 15.25 17.72 -14.11
C ARG A 91 14.28 17.30 -15.21
N GLN A 92 14.83 17.07 -16.39
CA GLN A 92 14.13 16.43 -17.50
C GLN A 92 14.75 15.05 -17.76
N THR A 93 13.94 14.11 -18.19
CA THR A 93 14.42 12.78 -18.58
C THR A 93 13.51 12.20 -19.66
N SER A 94 14.04 11.33 -20.49
CA SER A 94 13.23 10.52 -21.44
C SER A 94 13.16 9.06 -21.00
N ARG A 95 13.24 8.79 -19.71
CA ARG A 95 13.29 7.42 -19.19
C ARG A 95 11.90 6.87 -18.93
N ARG A 96 11.79 5.58 -19.23
CA ARG A 96 10.65 4.74 -18.84
C ARG A 96 11.10 3.80 -17.72
N VAL A 97 10.29 3.72 -16.67
CA VAL A 97 10.56 2.91 -15.48
C VAL A 97 9.28 2.13 -15.16
N SER A 98 9.43 0.96 -14.60
CA SER A 98 8.30 0.16 -14.15
C SER A 98 8.36 -0.06 -12.64
N VAL A 99 7.18 -0.17 -12.02
CA VAL A 99 7.01 -0.56 -10.62
C VAL A 99 6.08 -1.75 -10.59
N ALA A 100 6.52 -2.86 -10.00
CA ALA A 100 5.64 -3.99 -9.69
C ALA A 100 5.20 -3.89 -8.23
N THR A 101 3.93 -4.17 -7.94
CA THR A 101 3.38 -4.10 -6.58
C THR A 101 2.20 -5.06 -6.41
N GLY A 102 1.79 -5.34 -5.18
CA GLY A 102 0.56 -6.09 -4.90
C GLY A 102 -0.69 -5.32 -5.34
N THR A 103 -1.74 -6.05 -5.63
CA THR A 103 -2.99 -5.46 -6.15
C THR A 103 -3.61 -4.47 -5.16
N ALA A 104 -3.50 -4.69 -3.85
CA ALA A 104 -4.00 -3.78 -2.82
C ALA A 104 -3.35 -2.39 -2.88
N ALA A 105 -2.03 -2.31 -3.10
CA ALA A 105 -1.30 -1.06 -3.09
C ALA A 105 -1.28 -0.35 -4.47
N CYS A 106 -1.79 -0.98 -5.54
CA CYS A 106 -1.63 -0.50 -6.91
C CYS A 106 -2.13 0.95 -7.07
N ARG A 107 -3.37 1.24 -6.67
CA ARG A 107 -3.96 2.59 -6.81
C ARG A 107 -3.20 3.65 -6.00
N PHE A 108 -2.70 3.28 -4.84
CA PHE A 108 -1.88 4.17 -4.02
C PHE A 108 -0.56 4.49 -4.74
N ILE A 109 0.16 3.48 -5.24
CA ILE A 109 1.40 3.68 -6.00
C ILE A 109 1.15 4.49 -7.28
N GLU A 110 0.06 4.24 -8.01
CA GLU A 110 -0.32 5.05 -9.17
C GLU A 110 -0.52 6.53 -8.83
N SER A 111 -1.10 6.84 -7.68
CA SER A 111 -1.26 8.23 -7.24
C SER A 111 0.08 8.93 -7.00
N LEU A 112 1.05 8.22 -6.41
CA LEU A 112 2.41 8.72 -6.19
C LEU A 112 3.17 8.88 -7.52
N VAL A 113 3.00 7.92 -8.43
CA VAL A 113 3.61 7.97 -9.77
C VAL A 113 3.17 9.23 -10.53
N ARG A 114 1.87 9.55 -10.54
CA ARG A 114 1.36 10.78 -11.18
C ARG A 114 2.08 12.03 -10.64
N THR A 115 2.22 12.11 -9.32
CA THR A 115 2.90 13.25 -8.69
C THR A 115 4.37 13.37 -9.12
N VAL A 116 5.07 12.24 -9.28
CA VAL A 116 6.47 12.27 -9.71
C VAL A 116 6.61 12.59 -11.20
N GLU A 117 5.70 12.10 -12.05
CA GLU A 117 5.68 12.41 -13.48
C GLU A 117 5.41 13.88 -13.75
N GLU A 118 4.52 14.51 -12.98
CA GLU A 118 4.26 15.95 -13.03
C GLU A 118 5.50 16.76 -12.65
N LYS A 119 6.27 16.29 -11.67
CA LYS A 119 7.47 16.98 -11.18
C LYS A 119 8.71 16.77 -12.05
N VAL A 120 8.77 15.64 -12.79
CA VAL A 120 9.91 15.27 -13.64
C VAL A 120 9.43 15.08 -15.08
N PRO A 121 9.39 16.15 -15.89
CA PRO A 121 8.95 16.08 -17.27
C PRO A 121 9.71 15.02 -18.09
N GLY A 122 8.98 14.22 -18.85
CA GLY A 122 9.53 13.15 -19.69
C GLY A 122 9.82 11.83 -18.98
N LEU A 123 9.69 11.77 -17.65
CA LEU A 123 9.63 10.48 -16.93
C LEU A 123 8.30 9.81 -17.23
N LYS A 124 8.35 8.51 -17.54
CA LYS A 124 7.16 7.65 -17.66
C LYS A 124 7.31 6.45 -16.74
N VAL A 125 6.34 6.26 -15.86
CA VAL A 125 6.35 5.16 -14.91
C VAL A 125 5.11 4.30 -15.11
N GLN A 126 5.33 3.02 -15.40
CA GLN A 126 4.25 2.05 -15.54
C GLN A 126 4.14 1.23 -14.26
N VAL A 127 2.94 1.13 -13.71
CA VAL A 127 2.67 0.31 -12.52
C VAL A 127 2.05 -1.01 -12.97
N PHE A 128 2.61 -2.11 -12.49
CA PHE A 128 2.15 -3.47 -12.75
C PHE A 128 1.59 -4.07 -11.45
N PRO A 129 0.27 -4.23 -11.32
CA PRO A 129 -0.32 -5.03 -10.25
C PRO A 129 0.02 -6.50 -10.48
N ILE A 130 0.58 -7.15 -9.48
CA ILE A 130 0.93 -8.56 -9.50
C ILE A 130 -0.05 -9.34 -8.64
N THR A 131 -0.72 -10.30 -9.25
CA THR A 131 -1.62 -11.24 -8.56
C THR A 131 -0.79 -12.33 -7.90
N ASN A 132 -1.07 -12.62 -6.65
CA ASN A 132 -0.40 -13.69 -5.92
C ASN A 132 -1.04 -15.04 -6.28
N ASN A 133 -0.45 -15.77 -7.20
CA ASN A 133 -0.90 -17.11 -7.58
C ASN A 133 -0.35 -18.18 -6.64
N PHE A 134 0.81 -17.93 -6.04
CA PHE A 134 1.50 -18.90 -5.17
C PHE A 134 0.74 -19.11 -3.84
N PHE A 135 0.44 -18.05 -3.10
CA PHE A 135 -0.30 -18.14 -1.83
C PHE A 135 -1.82 -18.07 -2.02
N GLY A 136 -2.28 -17.59 -3.17
CA GLY A 136 -3.68 -17.43 -3.52
C GLY A 136 -4.07 -15.97 -3.76
N GLN A 137 -5.01 -15.75 -4.65
CA GLN A 137 -5.41 -14.42 -5.14
C GLN A 137 -6.07 -13.52 -4.08
N THR A 138 -6.46 -14.09 -2.92
CA THR A 138 -6.94 -13.31 -1.77
C THR A 138 -5.81 -12.65 -0.98
N ILE A 139 -4.55 -12.98 -1.30
CA ILE A 139 -3.35 -12.38 -0.73
C ILE A 139 -2.88 -11.30 -1.71
N ASP A 140 -3.13 -10.06 -1.40
CA ASP A 140 -2.98 -8.91 -2.29
C ASP A 140 -1.86 -7.93 -1.87
N VAL A 141 -1.15 -8.27 -0.77
CA VAL A 141 -0.06 -7.45 -0.22
C VAL A 141 1.23 -7.62 -1.01
N ALA A 142 1.97 -6.53 -1.19
CA ALA A 142 3.20 -6.49 -1.98
C ALA A 142 4.33 -7.36 -1.41
N GLY A 143 4.46 -7.46 -0.09
CA GLY A 143 5.53 -8.19 0.58
C GLY A 143 5.46 -9.72 0.45
N LEU A 144 4.35 -10.29 -0.03
CA LEU A 144 4.16 -11.72 -0.25
C LEU A 144 4.18 -12.13 -1.72
N ILE A 145 4.49 -11.21 -2.64
CA ILE A 145 4.67 -11.52 -4.06
C ILE A 145 5.92 -12.38 -4.23
N THR A 146 5.78 -13.50 -4.92
CA THR A 146 6.91 -14.38 -5.21
C THR A 146 7.66 -13.98 -6.47
N GLY A 147 8.93 -14.38 -6.57
CA GLY A 147 9.70 -14.20 -7.80
C GLY A 147 9.06 -14.93 -8.99
N GLY A 148 8.40 -16.07 -8.76
CA GLY A 148 7.65 -16.81 -9.78
C GLY A 148 6.49 -15.99 -10.34
N ASP A 149 5.65 -15.41 -9.45
CA ASP A 149 4.54 -14.55 -9.85
C ASP A 149 5.03 -13.32 -10.65
N LEU A 150 6.16 -12.71 -10.22
CA LEU A 150 6.76 -11.59 -10.94
C LEU A 150 7.22 -11.99 -12.35
N MET A 151 7.99 -13.07 -12.46
CA MET A 151 8.54 -13.52 -13.74
C MET A 151 7.42 -13.87 -14.72
N GLU A 152 6.43 -14.64 -14.29
CA GLU A 152 5.32 -15.06 -15.13
C GLU A 152 4.51 -13.87 -15.65
N GLN A 153 4.15 -12.95 -14.77
CA GLN A 153 3.23 -11.85 -15.11
C GLN A 153 3.92 -10.66 -15.79
N LEU A 154 5.24 -10.55 -15.69
CA LEU A 154 6.02 -9.52 -16.38
C LEU A 154 6.68 -10.00 -17.66
N GLN A 155 6.63 -11.29 -17.97
CA GLN A 155 7.21 -11.85 -19.18
C GLN A 155 6.65 -11.18 -20.44
N GLY A 156 7.52 -10.76 -21.33
CA GLY A 156 7.18 -10.11 -22.61
C GLY A 156 6.68 -8.66 -22.48
N LYS A 157 6.63 -8.10 -21.29
CA LYS A 157 6.25 -6.69 -21.09
C LYS A 157 7.46 -5.75 -21.26
N ASP A 158 7.22 -4.57 -21.81
CA ASP A 158 8.24 -3.53 -21.85
C ASP A 158 8.36 -2.87 -20.46
N LEU A 159 9.42 -3.20 -19.75
CA LEU A 159 9.67 -2.71 -18.40
C LEU A 159 10.48 -1.41 -18.37
N GLY A 160 10.89 -0.90 -19.54
CA GLY A 160 11.71 0.30 -19.63
C GLY A 160 13.13 0.09 -19.11
N ALA A 161 13.75 1.18 -18.65
CA ALA A 161 15.15 1.18 -18.21
C ALA A 161 15.39 0.52 -16.84
N ARG A 162 14.36 0.44 -16.00
CA ARG A 162 14.42 -0.14 -14.64
C ARG A 162 13.07 -0.70 -14.22
N LEU A 163 13.13 -1.80 -13.48
CA LEU A 163 12.00 -2.34 -12.73
C LEU A 163 12.27 -2.16 -11.24
N ILE A 164 11.33 -1.53 -10.55
CA ILE A 164 11.30 -1.40 -9.08
C ILE A 164 10.36 -2.48 -8.56
N ILE A 165 10.81 -3.25 -7.60
CA ILE A 165 10.04 -4.32 -6.95
C ILE A 165 9.98 -4.10 -5.45
N PRO A 166 8.97 -4.64 -4.75
CA PRO A 166 8.93 -4.63 -3.29
C PRO A 166 10.14 -5.35 -2.72
N ARG A 167 10.64 -4.86 -1.60
CA ARG A 167 11.62 -5.60 -0.79
C ARG A 167 10.83 -6.45 0.21
N SER A 168 11.09 -7.74 0.23
CA SER A 168 10.64 -8.69 1.25
C SER A 168 11.47 -8.59 2.51
#